data_3b54326fc0051c7d5a7db7e841a6df2d
#
_entry.id   3b54326fc0051c7d5a7db7e841a6df2d
#
_cell.length_a   1.000
_cell.length_b   1.000
_cell.length_c   1.000
_cell.angle_alpha   90.00
_cell.angle_beta   90.00
_cell.angle_gamma   90.00
#
_symmetry.space_group_name_H-M   'P 1'
#
loop_
_entity.id
_entity.type
_entity.pdbx_description
1 polymer ?
#
loop_
_entity_poly.entity_id
_entity_poly.type
_entity_poly.pdbx_seq_one_letter_code
_entity_poly.pdbx_strand_id
1 'polypeptide(L)'
;MNPHPFSETDEIRSDLESGNGLIRLKPDSKDIHKNNQKEGFLSFAKKIGTPVAQSASGELILSIRNESYDQDDSRTRGPNTNRKLGFHTDRCDVIGFLCLQPAKSGGENQVVSSPEVEEIIRQERPDLHETLCHPFPYKRHTVDRGNNLPYCEQPIFSWEGSHFACSYLRVLIDRADQDSECPDLSNEQRDALDFFDSICERETLQKRFTLEAGEILFLNNWTTLHRRTAFDDFEEPEKRRHLLRVWLSVPNSRPLNESFRANFGATEAGAVRGGMQPSGNR
;
A
#
# COMPACT_ATOMS: atom_id res chain seq x y z
N MET A 1 -5.22 18.28 -7.53
CA MET A 1 -6.20 17.35 -8.11
C MET A 1 -7.49 17.48 -7.33
N ASN A 2 -8.60 17.89 -7.95
CA ASN A 2 -9.88 18.06 -7.24
C ASN A 2 -10.46 16.67 -6.91
N PRO A 3 -11.19 16.51 -5.77
CA PRO A 3 -11.88 15.25 -5.46
C PRO A 3 -12.90 14.91 -6.56
N HIS A 4 -12.96 13.63 -6.93
CA HIS A 4 -13.96 13.15 -7.88
C HIS A 4 -15.37 13.28 -7.24
N PRO A 5 -16.42 13.70 -7.97
CA PRO A 5 -17.78 13.61 -7.46
C PRO A 5 -18.10 12.13 -7.18
N PHE A 6 -18.96 11.87 -6.19
CA PHE A 6 -19.38 10.52 -5.83
C PHE A 6 -19.97 9.81 -7.05
N SER A 7 -19.37 8.72 -7.48
CA SER A 7 -19.81 7.91 -8.61
C SER A 7 -20.27 6.52 -8.17
N GLU A 8 -20.88 5.76 -9.04
CA GLU A 8 -21.24 4.37 -8.78
C GLU A 8 -19.99 3.53 -8.52
N THR A 9 -20.10 2.50 -7.69
CA THR A 9 -18.96 1.68 -7.24
C THR A 9 -18.29 0.91 -8.39
N ASP A 10 -19.02 0.62 -9.47
CA ASP A 10 -18.46 -0.01 -10.66
C ASP A 10 -17.54 0.94 -11.44
N GLU A 11 -17.87 2.23 -11.51
CA GLU A 11 -17.02 3.25 -12.10
C GLU A 11 -15.75 3.42 -11.27
N ILE A 12 -15.86 3.46 -9.93
CA ILE A 12 -14.70 3.50 -9.03
C ILE A 12 -13.78 2.31 -9.29
N ARG A 13 -14.32 1.09 -9.37
CA ARG A 13 -13.53 -0.11 -9.64
C ARG A 13 -12.85 -0.06 -11.01
N SER A 14 -13.57 0.39 -12.02
CA SER A 14 -13.04 0.52 -13.38
C SER A 14 -11.90 1.54 -13.45
N ASP A 15 -12.09 2.71 -12.85
CA ASP A 15 -11.07 3.77 -12.83
C ASP A 15 -9.81 3.35 -12.06
N LEU A 16 -9.97 2.60 -10.97
CA LEU A 16 -8.84 2.07 -10.20
C LEU A 16 -8.06 1.04 -11.03
N GLU A 17 -8.73 0.12 -11.73
CA GLU A 17 -8.04 -0.96 -12.44
C GLU A 17 -7.51 -0.53 -13.82
N SER A 18 -8.28 0.26 -14.58
CA SER A 18 -8.00 0.60 -15.97
C SER A 18 -7.68 2.07 -16.21
N GLY A 19 -7.86 2.92 -15.20
CA GLY A 19 -7.58 4.35 -15.28
C GLY A 19 -6.24 4.74 -14.64
N ASN A 20 -6.24 5.83 -13.88
CA ASN A 20 -5.05 6.37 -13.24
C ASN A 20 -4.61 5.63 -11.97
N GLY A 21 -5.34 4.61 -11.55
CA GLY A 21 -5.06 3.85 -10.32
C GLY A 21 -5.25 4.65 -9.01
N LEU A 22 -5.78 5.88 -9.09
CA LEU A 22 -5.97 6.78 -7.96
C LEU A 22 -7.32 7.49 -8.05
N ILE A 23 -8.12 7.40 -6.98
CA ILE A 23 -9.39 8.11 -6.87
C ILE A 23 -9.45 8.86 -5.54
N ARG A 24 -9.85 10.13 -5.58
CA ARG A 24 -10.22 10.93 -4.40
C ARG A 24 -11.71 11.20 -4.43
N LEU A 25 -12.37 10.93 -3.32
CA LEU A 25 -13.81 11.10 -3.15
C LEU A 25 -14.08 12.04 -1.98
N LYS A 26 -15.16 12.81 -2.10
CA LYS A 26 -15.74 13.55 -0.97
C LYS A 26 -17.20 13.08 -0.83
N PRO A 27 -17.41 11.95 -0.10
CA PRO A 27 -18.74 11.39 0.04
C PRO A 27 -19.68 12.37 0.77
N ASP A 28 -20.96 12.29 0.46
CA ASP A 28 -21.98 13.03 1.20
C ASP A 28 -22.00 12.56 2.66
N SER A 29 -22.35 13.49 3.57
CA SER A 29 -22.44 13.22 5.02
C SER A 29 -23.42 12.09 5.38
N LYS A 30 -24.25 11.66 4.44
CA LYS A 30 -25.18 10.53 4.60
C LYS A 30 -24.51 9.16 4.48
N ASP A 31 -23.41 9.06 3.72
CA ASP A 31 -22.71 7.79 3.46
C ASP A 31 -21.75 7.43 4.58
N ILE A 32 -21.19 8.43 5.26
CA ILE A 32 -20.30 8.23 6.42
C ILE A 32 -20.76 9.11 7.57
N HIS A 33 -21.63 8.58 8.43
CA HIS A 33 -22.15 9.30 9.58
C HIS A 33 -21.04 9.70 10.56
N LYS A 34 -21.02 10.97 11.00
CA LYS A 34 -20.04 11.50 11.95
C LYS A 34 -19.89 10.68 13.22
N ASN A 35 -20.98 10.06 13.69
CA ASN A 35 -21.00 9.30 14.94
C ASN A 35 -20.48 7.85 14.80
N ASN A 36 -20.26 7.35 13.57
CA ASN A 36 -19.79 5.99 13.32
C ASN A 36 -18.95 5.90 12.03
N GLN A 37 -17.92 6.72 11.93
CA GLN A 37 -17.09 6.85 10.72
C GLN A 37 -16.36 5.55 10.35
N LYS A 38 -15.95 4.74 11.37
CA LYS A 38 -15.26 3.47 11.13
C LYS A 38 -16.17 2.46 10.44
N GLU A 39 -17.40 2.29 10.93
CA GLU A 39 -18.38 1.36 10.34
C GLU A 39 -18.90 1.87 9.00
N GLY A 40 -19.16 3.18 8.88
CA GLY A 40 -19.58 3.81 7.64
C GLY A 40 -18.53 3.62 6.54
N PHE A 41 -17.25 3.87 6.85
CA PHE A 41 -16.15 3.66 5.90
C PHE A 41 -16.00 2.18 5.52
N LEU A 42 -16.09 1.26 6.48
CA LEU A 42 -16.03 -0.17 6.19
C LEU A 42 -17.21 -0.61 5.31
N SER A 43 -18.41 -0.11 5.60
CA SER A 43 -19.61 -0.41 4.79
C SER A 43 -19.48 0.11 3.36
N PHE A 44 -18.94 1.31 3.19
CA PHE A 44 -18.66 1.87 1.87
C PHE A 44 -17.58 1.06 1.13
N ALA A 45 -16.46 0.75 1.79
CA ALA A 45 -15.37 -0.03 1.21
C ALA A 45 -15.81 -1.43 0.76
N LYS A 46 -16.73 -2.07 1.49
CA LYS A 46 -17.33 -3.36 1.10
C LYS A 46 -18.10 -3.34 -0.22
N LYS A 47 -18.60 -2.18 -0.65
CA LYS A 47 -19.23 -2.03 -1.97
C LYS A 47 -18.19 -2.06 -3.10
N ILE A 48 -16.93 -1.71 -2.81
CA ILE A 48 -15.83 -1.69 -3.78
C ILE A 48 -15.14 -3.04 -3.86
N GLY A 49 -14.89 -3.69 -2.71
CA GLY A 49 -14.18 -4.96 -2.65
C GLY A 49 -14.36 -5.68 -1.32
N THR A 50 -13.72 -6.82 -1.20
CA THR A 50 -13.68 -7.62 0.04
C THR A 50 -12.55 -7.10 0.94
N PRO A 51 -12.86 -6.56 2.13
CA PRO A 51 -11.82 -6.18 3.08
C PRO A 51 -11.00 -7.38 3.55
N VAL A 52 -9.67 -7.21 3.57
CA VAL A 52 -8.73 -8.23 4.05
C VAL A 52 -8.03 -7.75 5.32
N ALA A 53 -7.60 -8.70 6.15
CA ALA A 53 -7.02 -8.39 7.47
C ALA A 53 -5.70 -7.62 7.34
N GLN A 54 -5.48 -6.66 8.24
CA GLN A 54 -4.26 -5.83 8.28
C GLN A 54 -3.41 -6.08 9.54
N SER A 55 -3.85 -6.94 10.43
CA SER A 55 -3.17 -7.25 11.70
C SER A 55 -3.37 -8.71 12.10
N ALA A 56 -2.60 -9.15 13.11
CA ALA A 56 -2.71 -10.48 13.69
C ALA A 56 -4.07 -10.77 14.34
N SER A 57 -4.76 -9.72 14.78
CA SER A 57 -6.12 -9.80 15.36
C SER A 57 -7.23 -9.82 14.31
N GLY A 58 -6.88 -9.75 13.01
CA GLY A 58 -7.85 -9.78 11.93
C GLY A 58 -8.58 -8.45 11.69
N GLU A 59 -8.01 -7.33 12.14
CA GLU A 59 -8.63 -6.01 11.96
C GLU A 59 -8.72 -5.65 10.47
N LEU A 60 -9.93 -5.27 10.04
CA LEU A 60 -10.23 -4.86 8.67
C LEU A 60 -10.07 -3.34 8.46
N ILE A 61 -10.18 -2.55 9.53
CA ILE A 61 -9.95 -1.10 9.53
C ILE A 61 -8.92 -0.76 10.61
N LEU A 62 -7.82 -0.12 10.20
CA LEU A 62 -6.81 0.39 11.12
C LEU A 62 -6.89 1.91 11.27
N SER A 63 -6.66 2.39 12.49
CA SER A 63 -6.38 3.79 12.77
C SER A 63 -4.92 4.11 12.45
N ILE A 64 -4.70 5.10 11.62
CA ILE A 64 -3.37 5.55 11.20
C ILE A 64 -3.13 6.92 11.80
N ARG A 65 -2.32 6.97 12.86
CA ARG A 65 -1.95 8.18 13.59
C ARG A 65 -0.59 7.98 14.28
N ASN A 66 0.03 9.07 14.68
CA ASN A 66 1.25 9.00 15.48
C ASN A 66 0.91 8.52 16.90
N GLU A 67 1.38 7.32 17.25
CA GLU A 67 1.19 6.74 18.59
C GLU A 67 2.31 7.14 19.57
N SER A 68 3.30 7.93 19.08
CA SER A 68 4.42 8.42 19.88
C SER A 68 5.22 7.31 20.58
N TYR A 69 5.31 6.12 19.98
CA TYR A 69 6.17 5.05 20.47
C TYR A 69 7.65 5.42 20.28
N ASP A 70 8.51 4.97 21.20
CA ASP A 70 9.97 5.09 21.05
C ASP A 70 10.47 4.32 19.83
N GLN A 71 11.65 4.70 19.33
CA GLN A 71 12.21 4.10 18.10
C GLN A 71 12.42 2.60 18.21
N ASP A 72 12.83 2.15 19.39
CA ASP A 72 13.14 0.74 19.68
C ASP A 72 11.92 -0.08 20.15
N ASP A 73 10.73 0.55 20.23
CA ASP A 73 9.51 -0.15 20.60
C ASP A 73 9.09 -1.09 19.45
N SER A 74 8.92 -2.36 19.75
CA SER A 74 8.53 -3.39 18.79
C SER A 74 7.16 -3.13 18.10
N ARG A 75 6.35 -2.23 18.65
CA ARG A 75 5.07 -1.77 18.09
C ARG A 75 5.26 -0.65 17.06
N THR A 76 6.44 0.00 17.03
CA THR A 76 6.71 1.09 16.09
C THR A 76 6.74 0.57 14.66
N ARG A 77 5.81 1.06 13.86
CA ARG A 77 5.70 0.77 12.43
C ARG A 77 5.52 2.09 11.68
N GLY A 78 5.92 2.14 10.40
CA GLY A 78 5.78 3.33 9.58
C GLY A 78 4.43 4.06 9.71
N PRO A 79 3.27 3.36 9.60
CA PRO A 79 1.96 3.99 9.70
C PRO A 79 1.65 4.70 11.02
N ASN A 80 2.26 4.28 12.14
CA ASN A 80 2.00 4.87 13.47
C ASN A 80 3.11 5.81 13.96
N THR A 81 3.90 6.34 13.04
CA THR A 81 4.91 7.39 13.30
C THR A 81 4.56 8.66 12.54
N ASN A 82 5.22 9.76 12.87
CA ASN A 82 5.13 11.03 12.13
C ASN A 82 6.27 11.23 11.11
N ARG A 83 7.15 10.24 10.91
CA ARG A 83 8.30 10.31 10.00
C ARG A 83 7.87 10.13 8.54
N LYS A 84 8.63 10.67 7.59
CA LYS A 84 8.50 10.39 6.16
C LYS A 84 8.58 8.88 5.92
N LEU A 85 7.71 8.35 5.08
CA LEU A 85 7.75 6.97 4.60
C LEU A 85 8.48 6.90 3.25
N GLY A 86 9.09 5.76 2.93
CA GLY A 86 9.50 5.44 1.56
C GLY A 86 8.28 5.15 0.67
N PHE A 87 8.45 5.26 -0.64
CA PHE A 87 7.44 4.80 -1.59
C PHE A 87 7.27 3.28 -1.46
N HIS A 88 6.03 2.82 -1.43
CA HIS A 88 5.71 1.39 -1.26
C HIS A 88 4.33 1.04 -1.79
N THR A 89 4.10 -0.25 -1.90
CA THR A 89 2.78 -0.87 -2.04
C THR A 89 2.42 -1.61 -0.77
N ASP A 90 1.14 -1.80 -0.51
CA ASP A 90 0.64 -2.64 0.57
C ASP A 90 0.19 -4.01 0.03
N ARG A 91 -0.04 -4.97 0.92
CA ARG A 91 -0.40 -6.35 0.58
C ARG A 91 -1.91 -6.50 0.31
N CYS A 92 -2.41 -5.82 -0.73
CA CYS A 92 -3.81 -5.86 -1.17
C CYS A 92 -3.94 -5.34 -2.62
N ASP A 93 -5.09 -5.55 -3.26
CA ASP A 93 -5.35 -5.00 -4.60
C ASP A 93 -5.53 -3.48 -4.54
N VAL A 94 -6.38 -3.02 -3.62
CA VAL A 94 -6.70 -1.61 -3.44
C VAL A 94 -6.56 -1.23 -1.97
N ILE A 95 -5.85 -0.13 -1.72
CA ILE A 95 -5.80 0.49 -0.39
C ILE A 95 -6.73 1.69 -0.35
N GLY A 96 -7.48 1.82 0.74
CA GLY A 96 -8.35 2.96 0.99
C GLY A 96 -8.00 3.69 2.27
N PHE A 97 -8.08 5.01 2.23
CA PHE A 97 -7.91 5.89 3.39
C PHE A 97 -9.11 6.84 3.52
N LEU A 98 -9.66 6.96 4.71
CA LEU A 98 -10.58 8.04 5.08
C LEU A 98 -9.84 9.00 6.02
N CYS A 99 -9.76 10.27 5.67
CA CYS A 99 -9.21 11.30 6.54
C CYS A 99 -10.27 11.73 7.57
N LEU A 100 -10.00 11.47 8.84
CA LEU A 100 -10.81 11.98 9.95
C LEU A 100 -10.33 13.35 10.39
N GLN A 101 -8.99 13.51 10.46
CA GLN A 101 -8.31 14.74 10.87
C GLN A 101 -6.99 14.85 10.10
N PRO A 102 -6.72 15.94 9.37
CA PRO A 102 -5.42 16.22 8.79
C PRO A 102 -4.38 16.61 9.85
N ALA A 103 -3.09 16.55 9.48
CA ALA A 103 -2.01 17.03 10.34
C ALA A 103 -2.05 18.57 10.50
N LYS A 104 -1.34 19.10 11.49
CA LYS A 104 -1.12 20.54 11.66
C LYS A 104 -0.28 21.10 10.51
N SER A 105 0.78 20.38 10.13
CA SER A 105 1.62 20.69 8.98
C SER A 105 2.22 19.41 8.40
N GLY A 106 2.58 19.40 7.12
CA GLY A 106 3.07 18.20 6.44
C GLY A 106 2.01 17.13 6.25
N GLY A 107 2.41 15.86 6.27
CA GLY A 107 1.49 14.73 6.09
C GLY A 107 0.89 14.61 4.68
N GLU A 108 1.54 15.25 3.71
CA GLU A 108 1.16 15.22 2.30
C GLU A 108 1.26 13.78 1.75
N ASN A 109 0.24 13.37 1.02
CA ASN A 109 0.27 12.12 0.26
C ASN A 109 1.05 12.35 -1.04
N GLN A 110 1.95 11.44 -1.33
CA GLN A 110 2.73 11.43 -2.57
C GLN A 110 2.50 10.09 -3.25
N VAL A 111 2.10 10.14 -4.52
CA VAL A 111 1.77 8.95 -5.32
C VAL A 111 2.52 9.05 -6.64
N VAL A 112 3.15 7.95 -7.06
CA VAL A 112 3.77 7.80 -8.38
C VAL A 112 3.15 6.62 -9.11
N SER A 113 3.11 6.72 -10.45
CA SER A 113 2.68 5.62 -11.32
C SER A 113 3.80 4.60 -11.41
N SER A 114 3.56 3.36 -10.97
CA SER A 114 4.57 2.30 -11.08
C SER A 114 4.84 1.84 -12.52
N PRO A 115 3.87 1.85 -13.47
CA PRO A 115 4.16 1.66 -14.89
C PRO A 115 5.09 2.74 -15.47
N GLU A 116 4.93 4.01 -15.05
CA GLU A 116 5.82 5.09 -15.49
C GLU A 116 7.24 4.95 -14.91
N VAL A 117 7.35 4.53 -13.65
CA VAL A 117 8.65 4.21 -13.02
C VAL A 117 9.33 3.05 -13.75
N GLU A 118 8.59 1.99 -14.07
CA GLU A 118 9.10 0.85 -14.84
C GLU A 118 9.64 1.26 -16.20
N GLU A 119 8.85 2.02 -16.96
CA GLU A 119 9.24 2.49 -18.29
C GLU A 119 10.54 3.31 -18.26
N ILE A 120 10.68 4.21 -17.29
CA ILE A 120 11.89 5.02 -17.11
C ILE A 120 13.09 4.13 -16.78
N ILE A 121 12.96 3.19 -15.85
CA ILE A 121 14.04 2.29 -15.48
C ILE A 121 14.44 1.42 -16.67
N ARG A 122 13.48 0.91 -17.42
CA ARG A 122 13.73 0.11 -18.64
C ARG A 122 14.50 0.88 -19.71
N GLN A 123 14.25 2.19 -19.84
CA GLN A 123 14.95 3.05 -20.80
C GLN A 123 16.34 3.47 -20.31
N GLU A 124 16.48 3.88 -19.05
CA GLU A 124 17.73 4.43 -18.52
C GLU A 124 18.71 3.36 -18.05
N ARG A 125 18.22 2.24 -17.49
CA ARG A 125 19.01 1.14 -16.93
C ARG A 125 18.33 -0.21 -17.19
N PRO A 126 18.36 -0.70 -18.45
CA PRO A 126 17.75 -1.98 -18.81
C PRO A 126 18.33 -3.18 -18.04
N ASP A 127 19.58 -3.12 -17.62
CA ASP A 127 20.23 -4.10 -16.75
C ASP A 127 19.55 -4.19 -15.37
N LEU A 128 19.29 -3.06 -14.74
CA LEU A 128 18.61 -3.01 -13.45
C LEU A 128 17.12 -3.32 -13.58
N HIS A 129 16.50 -2.95 -14.72
CA HIS A 129 15.12 -3.35 -15.01
C HIS A 129 15.00 -4.87 -15.05
N GLU A 130 15.91 -5.59 -15.73
CA GLU A 130 15.92 -7.04 -15.75
C GLU A 130 16.05 -7.62 -14.33
N THR A 131 16.95 -7.05 -13.52
CA THR A 131 17.12 -7.44 -12.11
C THR A 131 15.81 -7.29 -11.33
N LEU A 132 15.07 -6.17 -11.50
CA LEU A 132 13.79 -5.92 -10.81
C LEU A 132 12.65 -6.87 -11.24
N CYS A 133 12.80 -7.53 -12.39
CA CYS A 133 11.88 -8.57 -12.86
C CYS A 133 12.19 -9.97 -12.28
N HIS A 134 13.30 -10.13 -11.57
CA HIS A 134 13.67 -11.36 -10.87
C HIS A 134 13.26 -11.33 -9.40
N PRO A 135 13.17 -12.48 -8.72
CA PRO A 135 12.73 -12.55 -7.34
C PRO A 135 13.66 -11.84 -6.35
N PHE A 136 13.06 -11.12 -5.41
CA PHE A 136 13.68 -10.56 -4.21
C PHE A 136 13.12 -11.24 -2.97
N PRO A 137 13.93 -11.47 -1.92
CA PRO A 137 13.44 -11.95 -0.65
C PRO A 137 12.65 -10.86 0.08
N TYR A 138 11.47 -11.20 0.54
CA TYR A 138 10.61 -10.36 1.39
C TYR A 138 10.45 -11.04 2.74
N LYS A 139 10.89 -10.39 3.81
CA LYS A 139 10.66 -10.89 5.17
C LYS A 139 9.16 -10.98 5.43
N ARG A 140 8.69 -12.13 5.91
CA ARG A 140 7.28 -12.30 6.28
C ARG A 140 6.98 -11.57 7.56
N HIS A 141 5.75 -11.10 7.68
CA HIS A 141 5.27 -10.57 8.95
C HIS A 141 5.16 -11.71 9.97
N THR A 142 5.57 -11.44 11.21
CA THR A 142 5.50 -12.41 12.33
C THR A 142 4.10 -12.94 12.61
N VAL A 143 3.07 -12.24 12.12
CA VAL A 143 1.66 -12.61 12.25
C VAL A 143 1.18 -13.60 11.19
N ASP A 144 1.93 -13.75 10.09
CA ASP A 144 1.61 -14.72 9.04
C ASP A 144 2.02 -16.13 9.48
N ARG A 145 1.16 -16.78 10.23
CA ARG A 145 1.40 -18.15 10.69
C ARG A 145 1.03 -19.17 9.62
N GLY A 146 1.71 -20.31 9.63
CA GLY A 146 1.51 -21.41 8.68
C GLY A 146 2.46 -21.38 7.47
N ASN A 147 3.42 -20.45 7.42
CA ASN A 147 4.50 -20.44 6.45
C ASN A 147 5.70 -21.22 6.97
N ASN A 148 6.28 -22.07 6.11
CA ASN A 148 7.45 -22.89 6.46
C ASN A 148 8.76 -22.06 6.44
N LEU A 149 8.78 -20.92 5.74
CA LEU A 149 9.93 -20.05 5.60
C LEU A 149 9.64 -18.66 6.21
N PRO A 150 10.65 -18.01 6.79
CA PRO A 150 10.52 -16.67 7.36
C PRO A 150 10.40 -15.57 6.30
N TYR A 151 10.54 -15.91 5.02
CA TYR A 151 10.46 -15.02 3.87
C TYR A 151 9.64 -15.63 2.73
N CYS A 152 9.33 -14.84 1.74
CA CYS A 152 8.88 -15.26 0.42
C CYS A 152 9.70 -14.53 -0.64
N GLU A 153 9.70 -15.05 -1.85
CA GLU A 153 10.40 -14.46 -2.99
C GLU A 153 9.38 -14.03 -4.03
N GLN A 154 9.53 -12.80 -4.52
CA GLN A 154 8.70 -12.25 -5.58
C GLN A 154 9.43 -11.12 -6.31
N PRO A 155 9.15 -10.86 -7.60
CA PRO A 155 9.73 -9.74 -8.32
C PRO A 155 9.12 -8.40 -7.87
N ILE A 156 9.83 -7.30 -8.19
CA ILE A 156 9.28 -5.95 -8.05
C ILE A 156 8.33 -5.66 -9.21
N PHE A 157 8.75 -5.97 -10.44
CA PHE A 157 7.95 -5.85 -11.65
C PHE A 157 7.60 -7.22 -12.21
N SER A 158 6.37 -7.39 -12.64
CA SER A 158 5.94 -8.62 -13.31
C SER A 158 4.80 -8.35 -14.28
N TRP A 159 4.59 -9.33 -15.15
CA TRP A 159 3.47 -9.35 -16.09
C TRP A 159 2.80 -10.72 -16.05
N GLU A 160 1.47 -10.70 -16.16
CA GLU A 160 0.68 -11.88 -16.48
C GLU A 160 -0.13 -11.58 -17.74
N GLY A 161 0.28 -12.14 -18.88
CA GLY A 161 -0.16 -11.68 -20.20
C GLY A 161 0.19 -10.20 -20.40
N SER A 162 -0.81 -9.37 -20.63
CA SER A 162 -0.65 -7.91 -20.78
C SER A 162 -0.78 -7.14 -19.47
N HIS A 163 -1.01 -7.80 -18.34
CA HIS A 163 -1.27 -7.14 -17.07
C HIS A 163 0.02 -6.94 -16.28
N PHE A 164 0.45 -5.69 -16.18
CA PHE A 164 1.58 -5.28 -15.35
C PHE A 164 1.19 -5.28 -13.87
N ALA A 165 2.12 -5.66 -13.01
CA ALA A 165 1.99 -5.53 -11.57
C ALA A 165 3.34 -5.13 -10.95
N CYS A 166 3.29 -4.16 -10.04
CA CYS A 166 4.40 -3.77 -9.17
C CYS A 166 4.08 -4.13 -7.71
N SER A 167 5.03 -4.77 -7.02
CA SER A 167 4.95 -4.98 -5.58
C SER A 167 6.27 -4.58 -4.93
N TYR A 168 6.26 -3.54 -4.13
CA TYR A 168 7.46 -2.96 -3.56
C TYR A 168 7.27 -2.52 -2.11
N LEU A 169 8.09 -3.06 -1.22
CA LEU A 169 8.18 -2.62 0.17
C LEU A 169 9.62 -2.78 0.67
N ARG A 170 10.45 -1.76 0.43
CA ARG A 170 11.90 -1.75 0.75
C ARG A 170 12.20 -2.27 2.15
N VAL A 171 11.43 -1.86 3.15
CA VAL A 171 11.68 -2.24 4.54
C VAL A 171 11.59 -3.75 4.78
N LEU A 172 10.77 -4.49 4.02
CA LEU A 172 10.70 -5.95 4.15
C LEU A 172 11.82 -6.66 3.41
N ILE A 173 12.30 -6.07 2.31
CA ILE A 173 13.46 -6.57 1.56
C ILE A 173 14.72 -6.36 2.39
N ASP A 174 14.95 -5.15 2.93
CA ASP A 174 16.10 -4.85 3.79
C ASP A 174 16.12 -5.69 5.07
N ARG A 175 14.94 -5.99 5.63
CA ARG A 175 14.84 -6.90 6.78
C ARG A 175 15.17 -8.36 6.41
N ALA A 176 14.86 -8.79 5.21
CA ALA A 176 15.28 -10.11 4.74
C ALA A 176 16.79 -10.16 4.58
N ASP A 177 17.39 -9.15 3.95
CA ASP A 177 18.83 -9.02 3.75
C ASP A 177 19.65 -8.98 5.06
N GLN A 178 19.05 -8.55 6.16
CA GLN A 178 19.66 -8.49 7.50
C GLN A 178 19.41 -9.75 8.34
N ASP A 179 18.66 -10.71 7.85
CA ASP A 179 18.25 -11.89 8.60
C ASP A 179 18.94 -13.13 8.06
N SER A 180 19.77 -13.76 8.91
CA SER A 180 20.55 -14.95 8.56
C SER A 180 19.72 -16.17 8.11
N GLU A 181 18.41 -16.17 8.33
CA GLU A 181 17.48 -17.20 7.84
C GLU A 181 16.90 -16.87 6.45
N CYS A 182 17.29 -15.74 5.87
CA CYS A 182 16.85 -15.29 4.55
C CYS A 182 18.04 -15.22 3.57
N PRO A 183 17.79 -15.30 2.25
CA PRO A 183 18.85 -15.05 1.28
C PRO A 183 19.38 -13.61 1.35
N ASP A 184 20.70 -13.45 1.23
CA ASP A 184 21.32 -12.14 1.05
C ASP A 184 20.99 -11.56 -0.33
N LEU A 185 20.88 -10.24 -0.42
CA LEU A 185 20.77 -9.55 -1.71
C LEU A 185 22.13 -9.56 -2.43
N SER A 186 22.11 -9.67 -3.74
CA SER A 186 23.28 -9.39 -4.56
C SER A 186 23.57 -7.87 -4.63
N ASN A 187 24.76 -7.48 -5.08
CA ASN A 187 25.06 -6.07 -5.31
C ASN A 187 24.17 -5.47 -6.40
N GLU A 188 23.89 -6.23 -7.46
CA GLU A 188 22.98 -5.80 -8.54
C GLU A 188 21.56 -5.58 -8.02
N GLN A 189 21.08 -6.42 -7.09
CA GLN A 189 19.78 -6.23 -6.45
C GLN A 189 19.75 -4.96 -5.58
N ARG A 190 20.82 -4.68 -4.81
CA ARG A 190 20.92 -3.43 -4.03
C ARG A 190 20.93 -2.21 -4.94
N ASP A 191 21.74 -2.23 -6.01
CA ASP A 191 21.83 -1.15 -6.99
C ASP A 191 20.47 -0.92 -7.67
N ALA A 192 19.75 -1.99 -8.01
CA ALA A 192 18.44 -1.92 -8.63
C ALA A 192 17.39 -1.28 -7.70
N LEU A 193 17.39 -1.64 -6.41
CA LEU A 193 16.51 -1.03 -5.41
C LEU A 193 16.83 0.44 -5.17
N ASP A 194 18.11 0.81 -5.10
CA ASP A 194 18.54 2.19 -4.90
C ASP A 194 18.18 3.06 -6.12
N PHE A 195 18.35 2.51 -7.33
CA PHE A 195 17.94 3.20 -8.55
C PHE A 195 16.41 3.35 -8.62
N PHE A 196 15.64 2.31 -8.30
CA PHE A 196 14.18 2.38 -8.21
C PHE A 196 13.71 3.49 -7.28
N ASP A 197 14.28 3.55 -6.06
CA ASP A 197 13.97 4.60 -5.09
C ASP A 197 14.32 5.99 -5.64
N SER A 198 15.45 6.14 -6.34
CA SER A 198 15.87 7.41 -6.94
C SER A 198 14.90 7.91 -8.04
N ILE A 199 14.32 7.01 -8.83
CA ILE A 199 13.30 7.36 -9.83
C ILE A 199 12.02 7.82 -9.14
N CYS A 200 11.56 7.11 -8.09
CA CYS A 200 10.37 7.49 -7.32
C CYS A 200 10.53 8.86 -6.64
N GLU A 201 11.76 9.26 -6.29
CA GLU A 201 12.05 10.58 -5.68
C GLU A 201 12.00 11.74 -6.69
N ARG A 202 11.94 11.49 -8.00
CA ARG A 202 11.80 12.55 -9.01
C ARG A 202 10.48 13.29 -8.82
N GLU A 203 10.55 14.57 -8.48
CA GLU A 203 9.36 15.37 -8.16
C GLU A 203 8.36 15.47 -9.31
N THR A 204 8.83 15.42 -10.56
CA THR A 204 8.00 15.47 -11.77
C THR A 204 7.05 14.29 -11.91
N LEU A 205 7.36 13.14 -11.31
CA LEU A 205 6.53 11.94 -11.33
C LEU A 205 5.49 11.92 -10.22
N GLN A 206 5.64 12.77 -9.20
CA GLN A 206 4.85 12.71 -7.97
C GLN A 206 3.57 13.52 -8.08
N LYS A 207 2.44 12.85 -7.90
CA LYS A 207 1.17 13.51 -7.58
C LYS A 207 1.16 13.80 -6.08
N ARG A 208 1.08 15.08 -5.70
CA ARG A 208 1.16 15.53 -4.31
C ARG A 208 -0.13 16.20 -3.87
N PHE A 209 -0.66 15.82 -2.73
CA PHE A 209 -1.89 16.41 -2.17
C PHE A 209 -2.05 16.07 -0.69
N THR A 210 -2.78 16.92 0.01
CA THR A 210 -3.24 16.66 1.39
C THR A 210 -4.72 16.31 1.35
N LEU A 211 -5.13 15.32 2.15
CA LEU A 211 -6.54 14.97 2.32
C LEU A 211 -7.17 15.92 3.36
N GLU A 212 -8.35 16.42 3.04
CA GLU A 212 -9.21 17.14 3.99
C GLU A 212 -10.03 16.15 4.84
N ALA A 213 -10.53 16.62 5.97
CA ALA A 213 -11.44 15.84 6.79
C ALA A 213 -12.69 15.41 6.00
N GLY A 214 -13.01 14.12 6.03
CA GLY A 214 -14.10 13.51 5.29
C GLY A 214 -13.73 13.05 3.87
N GLU A 215 -12.54 13.37 3.35
CA GLU A 215 -12.10 12.85 2.06
C GLU A 215 -11.64 11.40 2.15
N ILE A 216 -11.94 10.64 1.09
CA ILE A 216 -11.48 9.27 0.89
C ILE A 216 -10.49 9.24 -0.28
N LEU A 217 -9.42 8.48 -0.11
CA LEU A 217 -8.46 8.13 -1.16
C LEU A 217 -8.48 6.63 -1.37
N PHE A 218 -8.60 6.18 -2.62
CA PHE A 218 -8.33 4.80 -3.01
C PHE A 218 -7.17 4.76 -4.00
N LEU A 219 -6.31 3.75 -3.86
CA LEU A 219 -5.15 3.51 -4.72
C LEU A 219 -5.12 2.05 -5.14
N ASN A 220 -4.88 1.79 -6.43
CA ASN A 220 -4.53 0.46 -6.92
C ASN A 220 -3.06 0.18 -6.59
N ASN A 221 -2.81 -0.81 -5.74
CA ASN A 221 -1.45 -1.15 -5.29
C ASN A 221 -0.56 -1.77 -6.39
N TRP A 222 -1.15 -2.26 -7.49
CA TRP A 222 -0.39 -2.87 -8.58
C TRP A 222 0.19 -1.85 -9.56
N THR A 223 -0.43 -0.64 -9.61
CA THR A 223 -0.07 0.41 -10.57
C THR A 223 0.34 1.72 -9.92
N THR A 224 0.28 1.82 -8.59
CA THR A 224 0.70 3.02 -7.86
C THR A 224 1.58 2.68 -6.67
N LEU A 225 2.61 3.49 -6.48
CA LEU A 225 3.39 3.52 -5.25
C LEU A 225 2.98 4.75 -4.47
N HIS A 226 2.88 4.62 -3.16
CA HIS A 226 2.45 5.72 -2.33
C HIS A 226 3.31 5.88 -1.09
N ARG A 227 3.33 7.10 -0.57
CA ARG A 227 3.93 7.43 0.72
C ARG A 227 3.28 8.66 1.33
N ARG A 228 3.70 8.96 2.55
CA ARG A 228 3.36 10.18 3.28
C ARG A 228 4.65 10.90 3.67
N THR A 229 4.65 12.25 3.54
CA THR A 229 5.73 13.08 4.08
C THR A 229 5.71 13.07 5.62
N ALA A 230 6.78 13.51 6.24
CA ALA A 230 6.78 13.78 7.68
C ALA A 230 5.69 14.82 8.01
N PHE A 231 5.23 14.83 9.25
CA PHE A 231 4.21 15.77 9.69
C PHE A 231 4.38 16.15 11.17
N ASP A 232 3.83 17.33 11.50
CA ASP A 232 3.67 17.78 12.86
C ASP A 232 2.21 17.67 13.28
N ASP A 233 1.98 17.21 14.50
CA ASP A 233 0.66 17.15 15.10
C ASP A 233 0.37 18.39 15.96
N PHE A 234 -0.91 18.61 16.23
CA PHE A 234 -1.34 19.52 17.29
C PHE A 234 -0.98 18.91 18.66
N GLU A 235 -0.83 19.76 19.66
CA GLU A 235 -0.62 19.32 21.05
C GLU A 235 -1.85 18.59 21.59
N GLU A 236 -3.04 19.09 21.24
CA GLU A 236 -4.33 18.54 21.66
C GLU A 236 -4.59 17.20 20.94
N PRO A 237 -4.77 16.10 21.69
CA PRO A 237 -4.92 14.76 21.13
C PRO A 237 -6.07 14.61 20.13
N GLU A 238 -7.18 15.31 20.35
CA GLU A 238 -8.38 15.27 19.49
C GLU A 238 -8.19 15.98 18.15
N LYS A 239 -7.17 16.85 18.03
CA LYS A 239 -6.81 17.54 16.79
C LYS A 239 -5.68 16.87 16.02
N ARG A 240 -5.07 15.81 16.58
CA ARG A 240 -3.97 15.09 15.93
C ARG A 240 -4.41 14.39 14.67
N ARG A 241 -3.48 14.26 13.73
CA ARG A 241 -3.71 13.57 12.48
C ARG A 241 -4.27 12.17 12.71
N HIS A 242 -5.38 11.86 12.03
CA HIS A 242 -6.05 10.58 12.14
C HIS A 242 -6.69 10.17 10.82
N LEU A 243 -6.24 9.06 10.25
CA LEU A 243 -6.86 8.43 9.10
C LEU A 243 -7.34 7.02 9.49
N LEU A 244 -8.38 6.56 8.83
CA LEU A 244 -8.75 5.14 8.80
C LEU A 244 -8.20 4.52 7.53
N ARG A 245 -7.66 3.30 7.59
CA ARG A 245 -7.15 2.55 6.46
C ARG A 245 -7.89 1.23 6.29
N VAL A 246 -8.22 0.88 5.06
CA VAL A 246 -8.76 -0.42 4.65
C VAL A 246 -7.89 -1.01 3.56
N TRP A 247 -7.70 -2.33 3.58
CA TRP A 247 -7.15 -3.13 2.49
C TRP A 247 -8.27 -3.92 1.83
N LEU A 248 -8.33 -3.88 0.50
CA LEU A 248 -9.38 -4.53 -0.28
C LEU A 248 -8.78 -5.50 -1.31
N SER A 249 -9.40 -6.64 -1.44
CA SER A 249 -9.33 -7.46 -2.63
C SER A 249 -10.54 -7.13 -3.50
N VAL A 250 -10.35 -6.85 -4.80
CA VAL A 250 -11.43 -6.36 -5.67
C VAL A 250 -11.81 -7.37 -6.75
N PRO A 251 -13.14 -7.50 -7.07
CA PRO A 251 -13.62 -8.56 -7.96
C PRO A 251 -13.19 -8.38 -9.43
N ASN A 252 -12.74 -7.20 -9.82
CA ASN A 252 -12.21 -6.89 -11.15
C ASN A 252 -10.68 -6.76 -11.18
N SER A 253 -9.98 -7.26 -10.14
CA SER A 253 -8.53 -7.21 -10.11
C SER A 253 -7.90 -8.06 -11.21
N ARG A 254 -6.76 -7.59 -11.71
CA ARG A 254 -5.94 -8.26 -12.73
C ARG A 254 -5.44 -9.63 -12.28
N PRO A 255 -5.14 -10.56 -13.19
CA PRO A 255 -4.36 -11.73 -12.84
C PRO A 255 -2.94 -11.30 -12.45
N LEU A 256 -2.29 -12.09 -11.62
CA LEU A 256 -0.91 -11.88 -11.19
C LEU A 256 -0.05 -13.06 -11.63
N ASN A 257 1.23 -12.79 -11.82
CA ASN A 257 2.20 -13.86 -12.01
C ASN A 257 2.22 -14.81 -10.79
N GLU A 258 2.44 -16.09 -11.03
CA GLU A 258 2.39 -17.13 -10.01
C GLU A 258 3.39 -16.90 -8.86
N SER A 259 4.50 -16.20 -9.12
CA SER A 259 5.48 -15.82 -8.10
C SER A 259 4.90 -15.03 -6.92
N PHE A 260 3.75 -14.36 -7.10
CA PHE A 260 3.06 -13.64 -6.02
C PHE A 260 2.21 -14.52 -5.10
N ARG A 261 1.93 -15.79 -5.47
CA ARG A 261 1.06 -16.68 -4.69
C ARG A 261 1.55 -16.86 -3.25
N ALA A 262 2.86 -17.00 -3.07
CA ALA A 262 3.45 -17.19 -1.73
C ALA A 262 3.17 -16.01 -0.77
N ASN A 263 3.06 -14.79 -1.30
CA ASN A 263 2.77 -13.60 -0.50
C ASN A 263 1.28 -13.27 -0.46
N PHE A 264 0.56 -13.39 -1.57
CA PHE A 264 -0.82 -12.91 -1.68
C PHE A 264 -1.89 -14.02 -1.56
N GLY A 265 -1.50 -15.29 -1.60
CA GLY A 265 -2.39 -16.45 -1.44
C GLY A 265 -3.07 -16.91 -2.73
N ALA A 266 -3.50 -15.98 -3.60
CA ALA A 266 -4.12 -16.26 -4.89
C ALA A 266 -3.59 -15.30 -5.98
N THR A 267 -3.55 -15.77 -7.23
CA THR A 267 -3.04 -15.01 -8.38
C THR A 267 -4.08 -14.84 -9.50
N GLU A 268 -5.19 -15.55 -9.42
CA GLU A 268 -6.26 -15.51 -10.40
C GLU A 268 -6.97 -14.13 -10.40
N ALA A 269 -7.43 -13.69 -11.56
CA ALA A 269 -8.19 -12.44 -11.68
C ALA A 269 -9.44 -12.49 -10.81
N GLY A 270 -9.68 -11.41 -10.04
CA GLY A 270 -10.84 -11.27 -9.16
C GLY A 270 -10.86 -12.18 -7.93
N ALA A 271 -9.83 -13.00 -7.72
CA ALA A 271 -9.74 -13.84 -6.53
C ALA A 271 -9.52 -13.01 -5.27
N VAL A 272 -10.07 -13.47 -4.14
CA VAL A 272 -9.79 -12.84 -2.85
C VAL A 272 -8.36 -13.16 -2.43
N ARG A 273 -7.55 -12.12 -2.26
CA ARG A 273 -6.10 -12.24 -2.01
C ARG A 273 -5.55 -11.13 -1.14
N GLY A 274 -4.31 -11.30 -0.70
CA GLY A 274 -3.60 -10.33 0.14
C GLY A 274 -4.04 -10.38 1.60
N GLY A 275 -3.73 -9.31 2.32
CA GLY A 275 -3.96 -9.22 3.75
C GLY A 275 -3.00 -10.08 4.57
N MET A 276 -3.04 -9.90 5.87
CA MET A 276 -2.36 -10.77 6.83
C MET A 276 -3.25 -11.95 7.17
N GLN A 277 -2.65 -13.13 7.37
CA GLN A 277 -3.38 -14.29 7.85
C GLN A 277 -3.33 -14.32 9.37
N PRO A 278 -4.40 -13.91 10.06
CA PRO A 278 -4.44 -13.99 11.50
C PRO A 278 -4.34 -15.44 11.94
N SER A 279 -3.69 -15.66 13.08
CA SER A 279 -3.68 -16.99 13.69
C SER A 279 -5.11 -17.41 13.96
N GLY A 280 -5.65 -18.28 13.11
CA GLY A 280 -6.96 -18.86 13.39
C GLY A 280 -6.93 -19.59 14.71
N ASN A 281 -7.89 -19.34 15.57
CA ASN A 281 -8.26 -20.32 16.58
C ASN A 281 -8.70 -21.56 15.81
N ARG A 282 -7.87 -22.62 15.84
CA ARG A 282 -8.30 -23.95 15.49
C ARG A 282 -9.14 -24.51 16.62
#